data_db8468d3f4cc543f0e9b96d23654392f
#
_entry.id   db8468d3f4cc543f0e9b96d23654392f
#
_cell.length_a   1.000
_cell.length_b   1.000
_cell.length_c   1.000
_cell.angle_alpha   90.00
_cell.angle_beta   90.00
_cell.angle_gamma   90.00
#
_symmetry.space_group_name_H-M   'P 1'
#
loop_
_entity.id
_entity.type
_entity.pdbx_description
1 polymer ?
#
loop_
_entity_poly.entity_id
_entity_poly.type
_entity_poly.pdbx_seq_one_letter_code
_entity_poly.pdbx_strand_id
1 'polypeptide(L)'
;ADNVINPKETIPKVLIASVLTILCLYILVSISIAAIVPANELINSSAPFALAATKILGVVGGTVISIGALISTLGSLNANTLTAGNLSLAAARDGLLPKKFLILSKTGTPVFSFILAGVFVSFLLIMNYTKGLINAFVFLAMLSTLSTLIAYAFCAIAEFKFLQNDAKNKERTHAILLSLGTFLYAFFAIWGAGMEIVFYSFLLILI
;
A
#
# COMPACT_ATOMS: atom_id res chain seq x y z
N ALA A 1 -16.26 8.83 3.25
CA ALA A 1 -16.94 9.05 4.54
C ALA A 1 -18.45 9.22 4.36
N ASP A 2 -18.92 9.73 3.23
CA ASP A 2 -20.34 10.11 3.01
C ASP A 2 -21.32 8.93 3.04
N ASN A 3 -20.84 7.70 2.87
CA ASN A 3 -21.66 6.48 2.85
C ASN A 3 -21.55 5.65 4.15
N VAL A 4 -20.88 6.14 5.19
CA VAL A 4 -20.67 5.41 6.44
C VAL A 4 -21.56 5.98 7.54
N ILE A 5 -22.37 5.11 8.18
CA ILE A 5 -23.19 5.48 9.34
C ILE A 5 -22.26 5.66 10.54
N ASN A 6 -22.35 6.82 11.24
CA ASN A 6 -21.50 7.20 12.38
C ASN A 6 -19.99 7.06 12.10
N PRO A 7 -19.43 7.79 11.10
CA PRO A 7 -18.06 7.59 10.62
C PRO A 7 -17.01 7.76 11.72
N LYS A 8 -17.23 8.66 12.70
CA LYS A 8 -16.28 8.91 13.80
C LYS A 8 -16.02 7.68 14.69
N GLU A 9 -17.01 6.80 14.85
CA GLU A 9 -16.87 5.59 15.66
C GLU A 9 -16.60 4.35 14.81
N THR A 10 -17.24 4.26 13.65
CA THR A 10 -17.18 3.07 12.80
C THR A 10 -15.83 2.95 12.12
N ILE A 11 -15.29 4.03 11.57
CA ILE A 11 -14.02 4.00 10.82
C ILE A 11 -12.85 3.53 11.70
N PRO A 12 -12.60 4.09 12.92
CA PRO A 12 -11.50 3.61 13.75
C PRO A 12 -11.64 2.14 14.17
N LYS A 13 -12.85 1.72 14.55
CA LYS A 13 -13.12 0.32 14.97
C LYS A 13 -12.86 -0.67 13.83
N VAL A 14 -13.35 -0.36 12.63
CA VAL A 14 -13.15 -1.23 11.45
C VAL A 14 -11.68 -1.27 11.04
N LEU A 15 -10.98 -0.14 11.06
CA LEU A 15 -9.55 -0.09 10.73
C LEU A 15 -8.72 -0.94 11.72
N ILE A 16 -8.93 -0.77 13.02
CA ILE A 16 -8.19 -1.55 14.04
C ILE A 16 -8.50 -3.04 13.89
N ALA A 17 -9.78 -3.42 13.76
CA ALA A 17 -10.16 -4.81 13.58
C ALA A 17 -9.56 -5.42 12.32
N SER A 18 -9.57 -4.69 11.20
CA SER A 18 -8.98 -5.13 9.93
C SER A 18 -7.48 -5.32 10.04
N VAL A 19 -6.76 -4.36 10.63
CA VAL A 19 -5.30 -4.44 10.82
C VAL A 19 -4.93 -5.63 11.69
N LEU A 20 -5.63 -5.85 12.82
CA LEU A 20 -5.37 -6.97 13.71
C LEU A 20 -5.65 -8.32 13.02
N THR A 21 -6.75 -8.41 12.26
CA THR A 21 -7.08 -9.62 11.50
C THR A 21 -6.01 -9.93 10.46
N ILE A 22 -5.58 -8.93 9.68
CA ILE A 22 -4.53 -9.07 8.67
C ILE A 22 -3.20 -9.47 9.32
N LEU A 23 -2.84 -8.85 10.45
CA LEU A 23 -1.63 -9.17 11.20
C LEU A 23 -1.62 -10.65 11.66
N CYS A 24 -2.72 -11.11 12.27
CA CYS A 24 -2.86 -12.50 12.67
C CYS A 24 -2.73 -13.46 11.48
N LEU A 25 -3.41 -13.16 10.36
CA LEU A 25 -3.32 -13.97 9.14
C LEU A 25 -1.89 -14.02 8.59
N TYR A 26 -1.19 -12.89 8.51
CA TYR A 26 0.19 -12.87 8.02
C TYR A 26 1.14 -13.65 8.92
N ILE A 27 1.01 -13.54 10.23
CA ILE A 27 1.84 -14.31 11.18
C ILE A 27 1.58 -15.81 11.01
N LEU A 28 0.31 -16.24 10.98
CA LEU A 28 -0.05 -17.64 10.82
C LEU A 28 0.47 -18.22 9.50
N VAL A 29 0.28 -17.51 8.40
CA VAL A 29 0.73 -17.94 7.08
C VAL A 29 2.26 -17.99 7.01
N SER A 30 2.96 -16.98 7.54
CA SER A 30 4.43 -16.94 7.54
C SER A 30 5.02 -18.09 8.34
N ILE A 31 4.48 -18.36 9.52
CA ILE A 31 4.90 -19.51 10.36
C ILE A 31 4.63 -20.82 9.62
N SER A 32 3.45 -20.97 9.00
CA SER A 32 3.09 -22.18 8.27
C SER A 32 4.05 -22.45 7.11
N ILE A 33 4.37 -21.43 6.31
CA ILE A 33 5.31 -21.56 5.19
C ILE A 33 6.70 -21.93 5.70
N ALA A 34 7.20 -21.26 6.74
CA ALA A 34 8.51 -21.54 7.32
C ALA A 34 8.62 -22.95 7.93
N ALA A 35 7.51 -23.50 8.44
CA ALA A 35 7.45 -24.86 8.97
C ALA A 35 7.42 -25.94 7.87
N ILE A 36 6.86 -25.63 6.69
CA ILE A 36 6.65 -26.61 5.60
C ILE A 36 7.82 -26.60 4.61
N VAL A 37 8.39 -25.42 4.33
CA VAL A 37 9.41 -25.24 3.30
C VAL A 37 10.76 -24.95 3.93
N PRO A 38 11.78 -25.77 3.65
CA PRO A 38 13.15 -25.50 4.12
C PRO A 38 13.68 -24.16 3.61
N ALA A 39 14.47 -23.48 4.43
CA ALA A 39 14.98 -22.13 4.14
C ALA A 39 15.75 -22.02 2.82
N ASN A 40 16.53 -23.06 2.47
CA ASN A 40 17.28 -23.11 1.21
C ASN A 40 16.41 -23.14 -0.04
N GLU A 41 15.23 -23.76 0.03
CA GLU A 41 14.25 -23.75 -1.06
C GLU A 41 13.46 -22.46 -1.10
N LEU A 42 13.15 -21.90 0.07
CA LEU A 42 12.39 -20.68 0.21
C LEU A 42 13.13 -19.45 -0.39
N ILE A 43 14.45 -19.38 -0.15
CA ILE A 43 15.30 -18.29 -0.68
C ILE A 43 15.30 -18.27 -2.21
N ASN A 44 15.23 -19.43 -2.85
CA ASN A 44 15.27 -19.56 -4.31
C ASN A 44 13.87 -19.57 -4.96
N SER A 45 12.80 -19.50 -4.18
CA SER A 45 11.44 -19.60 -4.68
C SER A 45 10.87 -18.22 -5.04
N SER A 46 10.37 -18.07 -6.26
CA SER A 46 9.58 -16.91 -6.68
C SER A 46 8.10 -16.98 -6.26
N ALA A 47 7.63 -18.13 -5.78
CA ALA A 47 6.24 -18.37 -5.40
C ALA A 47 6.13 -19.22 -4.12
N PRO A 48 6.52 -18.71 -2.94
CA PRO A 48 6.62 -19.48 -1.70
C PRO A 48 5.30 -20.13 -1.27
N PHE A 49 4.17 -19.47 -1.49
CA PHE A 49 2.83 -20.01 -1.18
C PHE A 49 2.49 -21.22 -2.03
N ALA A 50 2.72 -21.14 -3.35
CA ALA A 50 2.47 -22.25 -4.25
C ALA A 50 3.42 -23.41 -3.97
N LEU A 51 4.67 -23.14 -3.62
CA LEU A 51 5.66 -24.16 -3.22
C LEU A 51 5.21 -24.90 -1.97
N ALA A 52 4.78 -24.20 -0.91
CA ALA A 52 4.27 -24.80 0.30
C ALA A 52 3.02 -25.67 0.02
N ALA A 53 2.08 -25.17 -0.77
CA ALA A 53 0.88 -25.92 -1.15
C ALA A 53 1.23 -27.17 -1.98
N THR A 54 2.22 -27.11 -2.84
CA THR A 54 2.70 -28.26 -3.62
C THR A 54 3.29 -29.33 -2.71
N LYS A 55 3.99 -28.95 -1.64
CA LYS A 55 4.54 -29.92 -0.68
C LYS A 55 3.47 -30.63 0.13
N ILE A 56 2.33 -29.99 0.39
CA ILE A 56 1.24 -30.59 1.19
C ILE A 56 0.26 -31.40 0.31
N LEU A 57 -0.16 -30.83 -0.82
CA LEU A 57 -1.24 -31.33 -1.65
C LEU A 57 -0.80 -31.76 -3.07
N GLY A 58 0.52 -31.79 -3.29
CA GLY A 58 1.07 -32.09 -4.62
C GLY A 58 0.80 -30.96 -5.63
N VAL A 59 0.96 -31.27 -6.91
CA VAL A 59 0.82 -30.32 -8.02
C VAL A 59 -0.53 -29.60 -8.03
N VAL A 60 -1.59 -30.29 -7.63
CA VAL A 60 -2.95 -29.72 -7.58
C VAL A 60 -3.01 -28.57 -6.59
N GLY A 61 -2.42 -28.71 -5.40
CA GLY A 61 -2.36 -27.66 -4.39
C GLY A 61 -1.64 -26.40 -4.89
N GLY A 62 -0.48 -26.59 -5.50
CA GLY A 62 0.29 -25.49 -6.10
C GLY A 62 -0.49 -24.75 -7.20
N THR A 63 -1.18 -25.49 -8.06
CA THR A 63 -2.01 -24.91 -9.14
C THR A 63 -3.17 -24.09 -8.57
N VAL A 64 -3.90 -24.62 -7.61
CA VAL A 64 -5.04 -23.91 -6.99
C VAL A 64 -4.58 -22.61 -6.34
N ILE A 65 -3.48 -22.62 -5.58
CA ILE A 65 -2.92 -21.40 -4.97
C ILE A 65 -2.47 -20.41 -6.03
N SER A 66 -1.84 -20.86 -7.12
CA SER A 66 -1.39 -19.98 -8.21
C SER A 66 -2.57 -19.31 -8.91
N ILE A 67 -3.64 -20.04 -9.21
CA ILE A 67 -4.87 -19.49 -9.79
C ILE A 67 -5.52 -18.49 -8.81
N GLY A 68 -5.61 -18.83 -7.52
CA GLY A 68 -6.13 -17.94 -6.49
C GLY A 68 -5.33 -16.64 -6.39
N ALA A 69 -4.00 -16.72 -6.47
CA ALA A 69 -3.12 -15.56 -6.48
C ALA A 69 -3.36 -14.66 -7.70
N LEU A 70 -3.54 -15.25 -8.90
CA LEU A 70 -3.86 -14.49 -10.11
C LEU A 70 -5.19 -13.74 -9.98
N ILE A 71 -6.25 -14.41 -9.52
CA ILE A 71 -7.58 -13.81 -9.32
C ILE A 71 -7.49 -12.68 -8.29
N SER A 72 -6.81 -12.91 -7.17
CA SER A 72 -6.61 -11.92 -6.10
C SER A 72 -5.83 -10.70 -6.60
N THR A 73 -4.78 -10.92 -7.38
CA THR A 73 -3.97 -9.83 -7.95
C THR A 73 -4.78 -8.98 -8.94
N LEU A 74 -5.58 -9.59 -9.79
CA LEU A 74 -6.47 -8.87 -10.72
C LEU A 74 -7.54 -8.06 -9.98
N GLY A 75 -8.14 -8.63 -8.94
CA GLY A 75 -9.10 -7.92 -8.09
C GLY A 75 -8.46 -6.72 -7.37
N SER A 76 -7.27 -6.91 -6.81
CA SER A 76 -6.49 -5.88 -6.15
C SER A 76 -6.08 -4.75 -7.11
N LEU A 77 -5.66 -5.10 -8.32
CA LEU A 77 -5.32 -4.14 -9.37
C LEU A 77 -6.52 -3.24 -9.72
N ASN A 78 -7.69 -3.84 -9.90
CA ASN A 78 -8.92 -3.09 -10.18
C ASN A 78 -9.28 -2.14 -9.03
N ALA A 79 -9.27 -2.61 -7.78
CA ALA A 79 -9.56 -1.80 -6.61
C ALA A 79 -8.58 -0.62 -6.43
N ASN A 80 -7.28 -0.87 -6.58
CA ASN A 80 -6.26 0.17 -6.49
C ASN A 80 -6.37 1.20 -7.61
N THR A 81 -6.68 0.76 -8.83
CA THR A 81 -6.88 1.66 -9.98
C THR A 81 -8.06 2.59 -9.73
N LEU A 82 -9.20 2.06 -9.27
CA LEU A 82 -10.38 2.86 -8.92
C LEU A 82 -10.08 3.87 -7.80
N THR A 83 -9.35 3.45 -6.76
CA THR A 83 -8.96 4.30 -5.65
C THR A 83 -8.06 5.45 -6.11
N ALA A 84 -7.05 5.17 -6.93
CA ALA A 84 -6.15 6.18 -7.48
C ALA A 84 -6.89 7.21 -8.34
N GLY A 85 -7.84 6.76 -9.18
CA GLY A 85 -8.68 7.63 -9.99
C GLY A 85 -9.56 8.54 -9.15
N ASN A 86 -10.22 8.00 -8.12
CA ASN A 86 -11.09 8.77 -7.24
C ASN A 86 -10.29 9.77 -6.37
N LEU A 87 -9.10 9.39 -5.92
CA LEU A 87 -8.21 10.28 -5.16
C LEU A 87 -7.75 11.47 -6.02
N SER A 88 -7.35 11.21 -7.26
CA SER A 88 -6.97 12.26 -8.21
C SER A 88 -8.13 13.21 -8.52
N LEU A 89 -9.34 12.67 -8.66
CA LEU A 89 -10.55 13.46 -8.87
C LEU A 89 -10.88 14.35 -7.66
N ALA A 90 -10.76 13.81 -6.45
CA ALA A 90 -10.97 14.57 -5.21
C ALA A 90 -9.95 15.71 -5.10
N ALA A 91 -8.66 15.43 -5.30
CA ALA A 91 -7.62 16.45 -5.30
C ALA A 91 -7.84 17.55 -6.36
N ALA A 92 -8.37 17.19 -7.53
CA ALA A 92 -8.70 18.17 -8.57
C ALA A 92 -9.91 19.04 -8.19
N ARG A 93 -10.92 18.48 -7.48
CA ARG A 93 -12.06 19.24 -6.94
C ARG A 93 -11.62 20.26 -5.90
N ASP A 94 -10.60 19.92 -5.10
CA ASP A 94 -10.00 20.81 -4.10
C ASP A 94 -9.02 21.83 -4.72
N GLY A 95 -8.85 21.83 -6.05
CA GLY A 95 -7.97 22.76 -6.77
C GLY A 95 -6.49 22.42 -6.69
N LEU A 96 -6.12 21.25 -6.17
CA LEU A 96 -4.73 20.79 -6.02
C LEU A 96 -4.17 20.21 -7.33
N LEU A 97 -5.04 19.79 -8.26
CA LEU A 97 -4.65 19.24 -9.56
C LEU A 97 -5.28 20.02 -10.72
N PRO A 98 -4.67 19.97 -11.92
CA PRO A 98 -5.21 20.63 -13.10
C PRO A 98 -6.63 20.19 -13.43
N LYS A 99 -7.43 21.11 -14.02
CA LYS A 99 -8.84 20.85 -14.39
C LYS A 99 -9.05 19.65 -15.32
N LYS A 100 -8.01 19.18 -16.03
CA LYS A 100 -8.09 17.97 -16.87
C LYS A 100 -8.45 16.71 -16.08
N PHE A 101 -8.11 16.66 -14.79
CA PHE A 101 -8.48 15.54 -13.90
C PHE A 101 -9.97 15.52 -13.52
N LEU A 102 -10.70 16.61 -13.77
CA LEU A 102 -12.16 16.68 -13.57
C LEU A 102 -12.97 16.07 -14.72
N ILE A 103 -12.31 15.71 -15.83
CA ILE A 103 -12.98 15.15 -17.00
C ILE A 103 -13.39 13.71 -16.69
N LEU A 104 -14.70 13.50 -16.64
CA LEU A 104 -15.31 12.19 -16.42
C LEU A 104 -15.82 11.61 -17.74
N SER A 105 -15.76 10.28 -17.85
CA SER A 105 -16.41 9.55 -18.94
C SER A 105 -17.95 9.58 -18.77
N LYS A 106 -18.68 9.06 -19.77
CA LYS A 106 -20.15 8.89 -19.67
C LYS A 106 -20.59 8.04 -18.47
N THR A 107 -19.70 7.19 -17.97
CA THR A 107 -19.91 6.31 -16.79
C THR A 107 -19.42 6.92 -15.47
N GLY A 108 -19.02 8.21 -15.47
CA GLY A 108 -18.51 8.88 -14.26
C GLY A 108 -17.06 8.55 -13.90
N THR A 109 -16.31 7.90 -14.79
CA THR A 109 -14.94 7.44 -14.54
C THR A 109 -13.92 8.52 -14.91
N PRO A 110 -12.91 8.82 -14.07
CA PRO A 110 -11.87 9.83 -14.35
C PRO A 110 -10.82 9.28 -15.35
N VAL A 111 -11.13 9.32 -16.63
CA VAL A 111 -10.34 8.72 -17.72
C VAL A 111 -8.91 9.27 -17.78
N PHE A 112 -8.76 10.59 -17.62
CA PHE A 112 -7.44 11.21 -17.70
C PHE A 112 -6.49 10.70 -16.60
N SER A 113 -7.00 10.52 -15.38
CA SER A 113 -6.22 9.95 -14.25
C SER A 113 -5.73 8.54 -14.56
N PHE A 114 -6.58 7.71 -15.15
CA PHE A 114 -6.22 6.32 -15.47
C PHE A 114 -5.22 6.21 -16.60
N ILE A 115 -5.37 7.03 -17.64
CA ILE A 115 -4.39 7.06 -18.75
C ILE A 115 -3.04 7.51 -18.22
N LEU A 116 -3.00 8.58 -17.44
CA LEU A 116 -1.76 9.11 -16.89
C LEU A 116 -1.07 8.09 -15.98
N ALA A 117 -1.80 7.48 -15.05
CA ALA A 117 -1.28 6.43 -14.18
C ALA A 117 -0.76 5.24 -14.99
N GLY A 118 -1.50 4.79 -16.01
CA GLY A 118 -1.09 3.70 -16.90
C GLY A 118 0.21 4.00 -17.64
N VAL A 119 0.37 5.22 -18.15
CA VAL A 119 1.60 5.65 -18.82
C VAL A 119 2.79 5.65 -17.85
N PHE A 120 2.62 6.20 -16.64
CA PHE A 120 3.68 6.19 -15.62
C PHE A 120 4.08 4.79 -15.19
N VAL A 121 3.13 3.93 -14.90
CA VAL A 121 3.39 2.53 -14.52
C VAL A 121 4.10 1.78 -15.65
N SER A 122 3.65 1.96 -16.91
CA SER A 122 4.29 1.34 -18.07
C SER A 122 5.73 1.81 -18.24
N PHE A 123 5.98 3.10 -18.07
CA PHE A 123 7.33 3.67 -18.12
C PHE A 123 8.25 3.09 -17.04
N LEU A 124 7.77 3.02 -15.79
CA LEU A 124 8.53 2.42 -14.69
C LEU A 124 8.80 0.93 -14.92
N LEU A 125 7.85 0.19 -15.47
CA LEU A 125 8.03 -1.22 -15.81
C LEU A 125 9.10 -1.40 -16.89
N ILE A 126 9.07 -0.59 -17.95
CA ILE A 126 10.07 -0.65 -19.03
C ILE A 126 11.47 -0.34 -18.49
N MET A 127 11.63 0.70 -17.67
CA MET A 127 12.91 1.05 -17.05
C MET A 127 13.49 -0.07 -16.19
N ASN A 128 12.66 -0.83 -15.52
CA ASN A 128 13.09 -1.90 -14.61
C ASN A 128 13.11 -3.29 -15.25
N TYR A 129 12.58 -3.44 -16.46
CA TYR A 129 12.49 -4.74 -17.14
C TYR A 129 13.87 -5.40 -17.35
N THR A 130 14.90 -4.61 -17.61
CA THR A 130 16.28 -5.09 -17.80
C THR A 130 16.90 -5.71 -16.53
N LYS A 131 16.39 -5.37 -15.35
CA LYS A 131 16.82 -5.93 -14.05
C LYS A 131 16.14 -7.25 -13.68
N GLY A 132 15.22 -7.74 -14.51
CA GLY A 132 14.39 -8.93 -14.27
C GLY A 132 13.06 -8.59 -13.57
N LEU A 133 12.04 -9.40 -13.83
CA LEU A 133 10.66 -9.15 -13.37
C LEU A 133 10.53 -9.12 -11.83
N ILE A 134 11.27 -9.96 -11.12
CA ILE A 134 11.23 -10.02 -9.66
C ILE A 134 11.83 -8.74 -9.05
N ASN A 135 12.97 -8.29 -9.54
CA ASN A 135 13.61 -7.07 -9.07
C ASN A 135 12.78 -5.82 -9.42
N ALA A 136 12.15 -5.79 -10.60
CA ALA A 136 11.22 -4.74 -10.97
C ALA A 136 10.01 -4.69 -10.03
N PHE A 137 9.43 -5.84 -9.67
CA PHE A 137 8.34 -5.93 -8.71
C PHE A 137 8.76 -5.41 -7.33
N VAL A 138 9.90 -5.87 -6.80
CA VAL A 138 10.42 -5.44 -5.50
C VAL A 138 10.66 -3.93 -5.49
N PHE A 139 11.28 -3.37 -6.53
CA PHE A 139 11.51 -1.94 -6.66
C PHE A 139 10.19 -1.14 -6.62
N LEU A 140 9.19 -1.53 -7.42
CA LEU A 140 7.89 -0.85 -7.47
C LEU A 140 7.12 -0.97 -6.15
N ALA A 141 7.16 -2.14 -5.51
CA ALA A 141 6.54 -2.36 -4.21
C ALA A 141 7.16 -1.47 -3.13
N MET A 142 8.49 -1.40 -3.07
CA MET A 142 9.19 -0.52 -2.14
C MET A 142 8.91 0.96 -2.42
N LEU A 143 8.90 1.38 -3.68
CA LEU A 143 8.59 2.74 -4.09
C LEU A 143 7.17 3.16 -3.66
N SER A 144 6.17 2.28 -3.86
CA SER A 144 4.80 2.49 -3.42
C SER A 144 4.68 2.59 -1.90
N THR A 145 5.34 1.69 -1.17
CA THR A 145 5.36 1.68 0.29
C THR A 145 5.98 2.97 0.84
N LEU A 146 7.09 3.40 0.27
CA LEU A 146 7.80 4.60 0.70
C LEU A 146 6.97 5.87 0.47
N SER A 147 6.31 5.98 -0.67
CA SER A 147 5.40 7.09 -0.97
C SER A 147 4.28 7.19 0.07
N THR A 148 3.73 6.04 0.51
CA THR A 148 2.71 5.98 1.56
C THR A 148 3.27 6.36 2.94
N LEU A 149 4.48 5.90 3.28
CA LEU A 149 5.13 6.22 4.56
C LEU A 149 5.44 7.71 4.70
N ILE A 150 5.83 8.37 3.62
CA ILE A 150 6.03 9.82 3.59
C ILE A 150 4.71 10.55 3.91
N ALA A 151 3.59 10.12 3.31
CA ALA A 151 2.29 10.69 3.61
C ALA A 151 1.91 10.48 5.10
N TYR A 152 2.20 9.31 5.67
CA TYR A 152 1.95 9.05 7.09
C TYR A 152 2.83 9.91 8.01
N ALA A 153 4.08 10.18 7.65
CA ALA A 153 4.93 11.08 8.40
C ALA A 153 4.36 12.52 8.43
N PHE A 154 3.86 13.01 7.29
CA PHE A 154 3.17 14.31 7.24
C PHE A 154 1.88 14.33 8.06
N CYS A 155 1.07 13.27 8.01
CA CYS A 155 -0.12 13.13 8.83
C CYS A 155 0.21 13.19 10.33
N ALA A 156 1.27 12.50 10.77
CA ALA A 156 1.72 12.51 12.16
C ALA A 156 2.16 13.90 12.61
N ILE A 157 2.86 14.65 11.76
CA ILE A 157 3.24 16.05 12.05
C ILE A 157 2.00 16.96 12.13
N ALA A 158 1.06 16.79 11.21
CA ALA A 158 -0.18 17.56 11.20
C ALA A 158 -1.00 17.31 12.47
N GLU A 159 -1.16 16.04 12.87
CA GLU A 159 -1.85 15.66 14.11
C GLU A 159 -1.20 16.31 15.35
N PHE A 160 0.13 16.26 15.45
CA PHE A 160 0.86 16.93 16.53
C PHE A 160 0.54 18.42 16.61
N LYS A 161 0.45 19.11 15.46
CA LYS A 161 0.13 20.54 15.40
C LYS A 161 -1.31 20.83 15.83
N PHE A 162 -2.28 20.00 15.43
CA PHE A 162 -3.68 20.15 15.83
C PHE A 162 -3.87 19.93 17.34
N LEU A 163 -3.18 18.96 17.92
CA LEU A 163 -3.25 18.65 19.34
C LEU A 163 -2.67 19.74 20.26
N GLN A 164 -1.81 20.61 19.75
CA GLN A 164 -1.32 21.75 20.51
C GLN A 164 -2.42 22.75 20.85
N ASN A 165 -3.46 22.84 20.02
CA ASN A 165 -4.48 23.91 20.11
C ASN A 165 -5.80 23.48 20.78
N ASP A 166 -6.18 22.19 20.81
CA ASP A 166 -7.60 21.84 21.04
C ASP A 166 -7.89 20.67 22.00
N ALA A 167 -6.90 19.96 22.56
CA ALA A 167 -7.15 18.73 23.33
C ALA A 167 -7.09 18.89 24.85
N LYS A 168 -8.05 18.25 25.56
CA LYS A 168 -8.01 18.05 27.02
C LYS A 168 -6.79 17.20 27.41
N ASN A 169 -6.15 17.54 28.54
CA ASN A 169 -4.83 17.03 28.95
C ASN A 169 -4.58 15.51 28.82
N LYS A 170 -5.59 14.66 29.04
CA LYS A 170 -5.39 13.19 29.03
C LYS A 170 -5.42 12.59 27.61
N GLU A 171 -6.31 13.07 26.76
CA GLU A 171 -6.40 12.66 25.34
C GLU A 171 -5.19 13.17 24.55
N ARG A 172 -4.70 14.36 24.90
CA ARG A 172 -3.51 14.99 24.31
C ARG A 172 -2.26 14.13 24.46
N THR A 173 -2.00 13.55 25.65
CA THR A 173 -0.80 12.76 25.90
C THR A 173 -0.80 11.46 25.08
N HIS A 174 -1.93 10.77 25.00
CA HIS A 174 -2.04 9.55 24.19
C HIS A 174 -1.88 9.82 22.69
N ALA A 175 -2.48 10.88 22.19
CA ALA A 175 -2.38 11.26 20.79
C ALA A 175 -0.96 11.73 20.42
N ILE A 176 -0.26 12.46 21.29
CA ILE A 176 1.15 12.82 21.10
C ILE A 176 2.04 11.57 21.05
N LEU A 177 1.83 10.61 21.93
CA LEU A 177 2.60 9.36 21.93
C LEU A 177 2.35 8.55 20.65
N LEU A 178 1.12 8.50 20.17
CA LEU A 178 0.77 7.82 18.92
C LEU A 178 1.38 8.52 17.71
N SER A 179 1.27 9.83 17.61
CA SER A 179 1.85 10.59 16.49
C SER A 179 3.38 10.52 16.48
N LEU A 180 4.02 10.56 17.64
CA LEU A 180 5.46 10.36 17.77
C LEU A 180 5.87 8.94 17.35
N GLY A 181 5.14 7.93 17.81
CA GLY A 181 5.36 6.53 17.42
C GLY A 181 5.22 6.32 15.92
N THR A 182 4.18 6.88 15.30
CA THR A 182 3.96 6.84 13.85
C THR A 182 5.09 7.53 13.08
N PHE A 183 5.53 8.69 13.55
CA PHE A 183 6.64 9.42 12.95
C PHE A 183 7.95 8.65 13.03
N LEU A 184 8.29 8.11 14.21
CA LEU A 184 9.51 7.31 14.41
C LEU A 184 9.49 6.03 13.57
N TYR A 185 8.35 5.36 13.50
CA TYR A 185 8.18 4.19 12.64
C TYR A 185 8.37 4.54 11.16
N ALA A 186 7.74 5.59 10.68
CA ALA A 186 7.89 6.04 9.30
C ALA A 186 9.35 6.39 8.98
N PHE A 187 10.01 7.12 9.88
CA PHE A 187 11.43 7.48 9.72
C PHE A 187 12.34 6.25 9.68
N PHE A 188 12.14 5.31 10.59
CA PHE A 188 12.90 4.05 10.63
C PHE A 188 12.69 3.22 9.37
N ALA A 189 11.45 3.11 8.90
CA ALA A 189 11.11 2.37 7.69
C ALA A 189 11.68 3.03 6.42
N ILE A 190 11.67 4.37 6.34
CA ILE A 190 12.30 5.13 5.26
C ILE A 190 13.81 4.88 5.24
N TRP A 191 14.45 4.92 6.41
CA TRP A 191 15.88 4.63 6.53
C TRP A 191 16.21 3.20 6.07
N GLY A 192 15.38 2.22 6.46
CA GLY A 192 15.56 0.81 6.12
C GLY A 192 15.32 0.46 4.65
N ALA A 193 14.61 1.31 3.90
CA ALA A 193 14.30 1.07 2.50
C ALA A 193 15.49 1.23 1.53
N GLY A 194 16.56 1.88 1.98
CA GLY A 194 17.77 2.12 1.19
C GLY A 194 17.74 3.43 0.39
N MET A 195 18.91 4.05 0.26
CA MET A 195 19.06 5.40 -0.31
C MET A 195 18.59 5.53 -1.78
N GLU A 196 18.75 4.46 -2.57
CA GLU A 196 18.33 4.47 -3.98
C GLU A 196 16.80 4.63 -4.10
N ILE A 197 16.05 3.89 -3.32
CA ILE A 197 14.58 3.91 -3.33
C ILE A 197 14.06 5.22 -2.74
N VAL A 198 14.70 5.71 -1.70
CA VAL A 198 14.39 7.01 -1.09
C VAL A 198 14.54 8.13 -2.11
N PHE A 199 15.63 8.14 -2.87
CA PHE A 199 15.87 9.13 -3.93
C PHE A 199 14.76 9.11 -4.99
N TYR A 200 14.39 7.95 -5.51
CA TYR A 200 13.32 7.83 -6.51
C TYR A 200 11.95 8.22 -5.94
N SER A 201 11.68 7.93 -4.67
CA SER A 201 10.43 8.32 -4.02
C SER A 201 10.30 9.84 -3.87
N PHE A 202 11.37 10.51 -3.47
CA PHE A 202 11.40 11.98 -3.41
C PHE A 202 11.24 12.61 -4.80
N LEU A 203 11.86 12.04 -5.82
CA LEU A 203 11.72 12.51 -7.20
C LEU A 203 10.27 12.40 -7.70
N LEU A 204 9.56 11.33 -7.33
CA LEU A 204 8.14 11.16 -7.65
C LEU A 204 7.22 12.17 -6.95
N ILE A 205 7.55 12.60 -5.74
CA ILE A 205 6.75 13.57 -4.98
C ILE A 205 6.96 15.00 -5.51
N LEU A 206 8.10 15.27 -6.14
CA LEU A 206 8.41 16.59 -6.72
C LEU A 206 7.75 16.84 -8.08
N ILE A 207 7.18 15.81 -8.72
CA ILE A 207 6.45 15.87 -10.00
C ILE A 207 4.96 16.05 -9.75
#